data_370896b5893c1f331b6f272ce1bd5bab
#
_entry.id   370896b5893c1f331b6f272ce1bd5bab
#
_cell.length_a   1.000
_cell.length_b   1.000
_cell.length_c   1.000
_cell.angle_alpha   90.00
_cell.angle_beta   90.00
_cell.angle_gamma   90.00
#
_symmetry.space_group_name_H-M   'P 1'
#
loop_
_entity.id
_entity.type
_entity.pdbx_description
1 polymer ?
#
loop_
_entity_poly.entity_id
_entity_poly.type
_entity_poly.pdbx_seq_one_letter_code
_entity_poly.pdbx_strand_id
1 'polypeptide(L)'
;MNQSKIDSLLEMANGAIKERVDYEAAKVFENIEDPNTDYKAKRKIQVTLVFQADDDGRESIKMSTEAKTTLAPTVPIVTRLYMVRDENRNPMIVEAVRQTPGQLDMDGAEAEEPKILQLAKKA
;
A
#
# COMPACT_ATOMS: atom_id res chain seq x y z
N MET A 1 28.06 -31.13 23.75
CA MET A 1 27.33 -30.10 23.00
C MET A 1 26.11 -29.68 23.75
N ASN A 2 26.07 -28.44 24.13
CA ASN A 2 24.88 -27.92 24.80
C ASN A 2 23.86 -27.55 23.72
N GLN A 3 22.82 -28.35 23.64
CA GLN A 3 21.69 -27.98 22.79
C GLN A 3 20.82 -27.01 23.56
N SER A 4 20.67 -25.81 23.00
CA SER A 4 19.76 -24.85 23.59
C SER A 4 18.34 -25.37 23.43
N LYS A 5 17.61 -25.44 24.54
CA LYS A 5 16.20 -25.76 24.48
C LYS A 5 15.44 -24.51 24.02
N ILE A 6 14.67 -24.68 22.99
CA ILE A 6 13.75 -23.62 22.56
C ILE A 6 12.33 -24.13 22.75
N ASP A 7 11.46 -23.21 23.17
CA ASP A 7 10.10 -23.54 23.54
C ASP A 7 9.13 -23.42 22.39
N SER A 8 9.57 -22.89 21.25
CA SER A 8 8.68 -22.61 20.14
C SER A 8 9.40 -22.70 18.80
N LEU A 9 8.69 -23.18 17.77
CA LEU A 9 9.19 -23.12 16.39
C LEU A 9 9.55 -21.70 15.98
N LEU A 10 8.89 -20.70 16.55
CA LEU A 10 9.13 -19.30 16.22
C LEU A 10 10.51 -18.81 16.65
N GLU A 11 11.15 -19.54 17.57
CA GLU A 11 12.49 -19.21 18.01
C GLU A 11 13.59 -19.86 17.15
N MET A 12 13.18 -20.70 16.20
CA MET A 12 14.13 -21.33 15.28
C MET A 12 14.77 -20.31 14.35
N ALA A 13 15.81 -20.73 13.65
CA ALA A 13 16.56 -19.88 12.72
C ALA A 13 17.20 -18.68 13.40
N ASN A 14 17.68 -18.87 14.66
CA ASN A 14 18.35 -17.83 15.44
C ASN A 14 17.52 -16.55 15.60
N GLY A 15 16.20 -16.72 15.71
CA GLY A 15 15.31 -15.59 15.89
C GLY A 15 14.93 -14.84 14.62
N ALA A 16 15.29 -15.38 13.46
CA ALA A 16 15.00 -14.71 12.20
C ALA A 16 13.50 -14.53 11.97
N ILE A 17 12.70 -15.50 12.41
CA ILE A 17 11.24 -15.43 12.29
C ILE A 17 10.70 -14.27 13.13
N LYS A 18 11.18 -14.16 14.36
CA LYS A 18 10.81 -13.08 15.26
C LYS A 18 11.19 -11.72 14.67
N GLU A 19 12.41 -11.60 14.17
CA GLU A 19 12.87 -10.35 13.56
C GLU A 19 12.01 -9.95 12.37
N ARG A 20 11.62 -10.94 11.57
CA ARG A 20 10.76 -10.67 10.39
C ARG A 20 9.39 -10.15 10.82
N VAL A 21 8.80 -10.77 11.83
CA VAL A 21 7.50 -10.34 12.35
C VAL A 21 7.61 -8.93 12.93
N ASP A 22 8.65 -8.66 13.70
CA ASP A 22 8.84 -7.33 14.29
C ASP A 22 9.07 -6.26 13.23
N TYR A 23 9.79 -6.61 12.16
CA TYR A 23 9.99 -5.72 11.02
C TYR A 23 8.67 -5.37 10.35
N GLU A 24 7.82 -6.38 10.11
CA GLU A 24 6.52 -6.14 9.51
C GLU A 24 5.58 -5.39 10.46
N ALA A 25 5.68 -5.64 11.76
CA ALA A 25 4.88 -4.93 12.75
C ALA A 25 5.20 -3.43 12.77
N ALA A 26 6.46 -3.06 12.58
CA ALA A 26 6.84 -1.66 12.50
C ALA A 26 6.10 -0.95 11.37
N LYS A 27 5.96 -1.61 10.22
CA LYS A 27 5.21 -1.07 9.08
C LYS A 27 3.73 -0.86 9.41
N VAL A 28 3.16 -1.80 10.17
CA VAL A 28 1.76 -1.69 10.60
C VAL A 28 1.57 -0.46 11.47
N PHE A 29 2.46 -0.26 12.44
CA PHE A 29 2.33 0.87 13.35
C PHE A 29 2.55 2.20 12.65
N GLU A 30 3.49 2.29 11.71
CA GLU A 30 3.67 3.48 10.89
C GLU A 30 2.40 3.77 10.07
N ASN A 31 1.79 2.73 9.52
CA ASN A 31 0.56 2.88 8.74
C ASN A 31 -0.60 3.37 9.60
N ILE A 32 -0.68 2.88 10.85
CA ILE A 32 -1.72 3.33 11.80
C ILE A 32 -1.54 4.82 12.12
N GLU A 33 -0.30 5.26 12.25
CA GLU A 33 0.00 6.66 12.56
C GLU A 33 -0.19 7.60 11.37
N ASP A 34 -0.28 7.05 10.16
CA ASP A 34 -0.43 7.85 8.95
C ASP A 34 -1.81 8.51 8.90
N PRO A 35 -1.90 9.84 9.00
CA PRO A 35 -3.19 10.52 9.01
C PRO A 35 -3.93 10.44 7.68
N ASN A 36 -3.27 10.01 6.63
CA ASN A 36 -3.89 9.86 5.31
C ASN A 36 -4.55 8.49 5.13
N THR A 37 -4.58 7.68 6.16
CA THR A 37 -5.26 6.39 6.15
C THR A 37 -6.44 6.43 7.10
N ASP A 38 -7.42 5.53 6.86
CA ASP A 38 -8.54 5.37 7.78
C ASP A 38 -8.05 4.66 9.05
N TYR A 39 -8.16 5.34 10.21
CA TYR A 39 -7.68 4.76 11.47
C TYR A 39 -8.44 3.49 11.86
N LYS A 40 -9.68 3.35 11.38
CA LYS A 40 -10.52 2.17 11.68
C LYS A 40 -10.19 0.98 10.79
N ALA A 41 -9.42 1.18 9.74
CA ALA A 41 -9.09 0.09 8.83
C ALA A 41 -8.28 -0.98 9.56
N LYS A 42 -8.61 -2.22 9.27
CA LYS A 42 -7.89 -3.35 9.85
C LYS A 42 -6.60 -3.57 9.08
N ARG A 43 -5.52 -3.72 9.82
CA ARG A 43 -4.23 -4.12 9.28
C ARG A 43 -3.97 -5.54 9.77
N LYS A 44 -3.20 -6.31 9.01
CA LYS A 44 -2.91 -7.67 9.45
C LYS A 44 -1.52 -8.11 8.99
N ILE A 45 -0.93 -9.01 9.76
CA ILE A 45 0.31 -9.70 9.42
C ILE A 45 -0.04 -11.18 9.32
N GLN A 46 0.25 -11.78 8.18
CA GLN A 46 0.09 -13.23 8.00
C GLN A 46 1.45 -13.88 7.99
N VAL A 47 1.64 -14.83 8.88
CA VAL A 47 2.88 -15.61 8.93
C VAL A 47 2.55 -17.01 8.42
N THR A 48 3.24 -17.43 7.38
CA THR A 48 3.02 -18.72 6.77
C THR A 48 4.26 -19.58 6.97
N LEU A 49 4.08 -20.72 7.58
CA LEU A 49 5.13 -21.73 7.75
C LEU A 49 4.86 -22.88 6.81
N VAL A 50 5.83 -23.19 5.96
CA VAL A 50 5.69 -24.29 4.99
C VAL A 50 6.74 -25.35 5.32
N PHE A 51 6.29 -26.58 5.39
CA PHE A 51 7.13 -27.71 5.76
C PHE A 51 7.18 -28.68 4.59
N GLN A 52 8.37 -29.16 4.29
CA GLN A 52 8.56 -30.12 3.23
C GLN A 52 9.64 -31.11 3.64
N ALA A 53 9.32 -32.40 3.60
CA ALA A 53 10.35 -33.42 3.81
C ALA A 53 11.24 -33.44 2.57
N ASP A 54 12.55 -33.41 2.78
CA ASP A 54 13.50 -33.39 1.68
C ASP A 54 14.21 -34.71 1.48
N ASP A 55 13.75 -35.77 2.17
CA ASP A 55 14.24 -37.11 1.96
C ASP A 55 13.10 -38.13 2.12
N ASP A 56 13.33 -39.34 1.58
CA ASP A 56 12.39 -40.46 1.65
C ASP A 56 12.15 -40.95 3.08
N GLY A 57 13.17 -40.83 3.93
CA GLY A 57 13.09 -41.24 5.32
C GLY A 57 12.25 -40.32 6.18
N ARG A 58 11.90 -39.17 5.67
CA ARG A 58 11.05 -38.18 6.34
C ARG A 58 11.64 -37.68 7.65
N GLU A 59 12.96 -37.73 7.76
CA GLU A 59 13.66 -37.23 8.95
C GLU A 59 14.21 -35.82 8.78
N SER A 60 14.52 -35.46 7.55
CA SER A 60 14.97 -34.09 7.23
C SER A 60 13.82 -33.28 6.69
N ILE A 61 13.54 -32.17 7.32
CA ILE A 61 12.41 -31.32 6.97
C ILE A 61 12.91 -29.92 6.69
N LYS A 62 12.54 -29.42 5.53
CA LYS A 62 12.79 -28.02 5.18
C LYS A 62 11.59 -27.21 5.61
N MET A 63 11.85 -26.18 6.40
CA MET A 63 10.81 -25.23 6.80
C MET A 63 11.11 -23.86 6.20
N SER A 64 10.14 -23.30 5.52
CA SER A 64 10.23 -21.93 5.04
C SER A 64 9.18 -21.08 5.72
N THR A 65 9.54 -19.83 5.98
CA THR A 65 8.66 -18.89 6.68
C THR A 65 8.51 -17.65 5.83
N GLU A 66 7.29 -17.21 5.65
CA GLU A 66 6.97 -16.00 4.93
C GLU A 66 6.04 -15.14 5.76
N ALA A 67 6.32 -13.85 5.81
CA ALA A 67 5.44 -12.90 6.47
C ALA A 67 4.89 -11.93 5.43
N LYS A 68 3.58 -11.80 5.39
CA LYS A 68 2.89 -10.90 4.48
C LYS A 68 2.06 -9.92 5.28
N THR A 69 2.21 -8.64 4.98
CA THR A 69 1.51 -7.59 5.70
C THR A 69 0.50 -6.91 4.79
N THR A 70 -0.70 -6.72 5.31
CA THR A 70 -1.75 -5.95 4.64
C THR A 70 -1.94 -4.64 5.41
N LEU A 71 -1.65 -3.53 4.73
CA LEU A 71 -1.76 -2.20 5.29
C LEU A 71 -3.03 -1.52 4.79
N ALA A 72 -3.47 -0.49 5.50
CA ALA A 72 -4.55 0.33 5.02
C ALA A 72 -4.05 1.24 3.89
N PRO A 73 -4.79 1.34 2.79
CA PRO A 73 -4.43 2.26 1.72
C PRO A 73 -4.65 3.70 2.16
N THR A 74 -3.97 4.62 1.51
CA THR A 74 -4.26 6.03 1.72
C THR A 74 -5.68 6.35 1.25
N VAL A 75 -6.32 7.32 1.92
CA VAL A 75 -7.65 7.75 1.54
C VAL A 75 -7.61 8.25 0.10
N PRO A 76 -8.51 7.78 -0.77
CA PRO A 76 -8.45 8.16 -2.17
C PRO A 76 -8.71 9.64 -2.37
N ILE A 77 -7.92 10.23 -3.25
CA ILE A 77 -8.20 11.57 -3.77
C ILE A 77 -9.06 11.36 -5.01
N VAL A 78 -10.25 11.93 -4.99
CA VAL A 78 -11.19 11.76 -6.11
C VAL A 78 -11.25 13.07 -6.89
N THR A 79 -10.99 12.97 -8.18
CA THR A 79 -11.18 14.09 -9.09
C THR A 79 -11.89 13.57 -10.33
N ARG A 80 -12.50 14.47 -11.07
CA ARG A 80 -13.19 14.09 -12.29
C ARG A 80 -12.49 14.70 -13.49
N LEU A 81 -12.14 13.84 -14.41
CA LEU A 81 -11.44 14.23 -15.63
C LEU A 81 -12.37 14.01 -16.81
N TYR A 82 -12.29 14.91 -17.78
CA TYR A 82 -13.02 14.78 -19.03
C TYR A 82 -12.03 14.74 -20.18
N MET A 83 -12.25 13.81 -21.07
CA MET A 83 -11.47 13.76 -22.30
C MET A 83 -12.19 14.57 -23.35
N VAL A 84 -11.50 15.57 -23.88
CA VAL A 84 -11.99 16.41 -24.98
C VAL A 84 -10.95 16.38 -26.09
N ARG A 85 -11.34 16.84 -27.25
CA ARG A 85 -10.42 16.92 -28.39
C ARG A 85 -10.25 18.36 -28.83
N ASP A 86 -9.02 18.71 -29.18
CA ASP A 86 -8.73 20.05 -29.67
C ASP A 86 -9.15 20.19 -31.12
N GLU A 87 -8.86 21.35 -31.73
CA GLU A 87 -9.21 21.62 -33.13
C GLU A 87 -8.57 20.65 -34.10
N ASN A 88 -7.39 20.11 -33.74
CA ASN A 88 -6.65 19.14 -34.55
C ASN A 88 -7.01 17.69 -34.19
N ARG A 89 -8.06 17.48 -33.39
CA ARG A 89 -8.53 16.17 -32.90
C ARG A 89 -7.53 15.45 -32.01
N ASN A 90 -6.61 16.19 -31.42
CA ASN A 90 -5.71 15.59 -30.41
C ASN A 90 -6.45 15.48 -29.08
N PRO A 91 -6.28 14.37 -28.37
CA PRO A 91 -6.94 14.24 -27.07
C PRO A 91 -6.34 15.17 -26.02
N MET A 92 -7.21 15.78 -25.24
CA MET A 92 -6.84 16.58 -24.10
C MET A 92 -7.66 16.12 -22.89
N ILE A 93 -7.06 16.22 -21.72
CA ILE A 93 -7.75 15.91 -20.48
C ILE A 93 -7.97 17.20 -19.71
N VAL A 94 -9.21 17.44 -19.33
CA VAL A 94 -9.60 18.62 -18.58
C VAL A 94 -10.12 18.19 -17.22
N GLU A 95 -9.56 18.77 -16.16
CA GLU A 95 -10.05 18.53 -14.83
C GLU A 95 -11.21 19.48 -14.54
N ALA A 96 -12.33 18.90 -14.10
CA ALA A 96 -13.46 19.70 -13.69
C ALA A 96 -13.20 20.26 -12.30
N VAL A 97 -13.04 21.58 -12.24
CA VAL A 97 -12.93 22.25 -10.95
C VAL A 97 -14.35 22.55 -10.48
N ARG A 98 -14.75 21.89 -9.39
CA ARG A 98 -16.03 22.18 -8.78
C ARG A 98 -15.94 23.43 -7.95
N GLN A 99 -16.67 24.46 -8.37
CA GLN A 99 -16.99 25.52 -7.45
C GLN A 99 -18.10 25.04 -6.52
N THR A 100 -17.81 25.04 -5.24
CA THR A 100 -18.86 24.86 -4.26
C THR A 100 -19.66 26.17 -4.21
N PRO A 101 -20.97 26.11 -4.43
CA PRO A 101 -21.79 27.33 -4.32
C PRO A 101 -21.59 27.98 -2.95
N GLY A 102 -21.27 29.26 -2.95
CA GLY A 102 -21.03 29.99 -1.72
C GLY A 102 -19.58 30.13 -1.29
N GLN A 103 -18.67 29.39 -1.93
CA GLN A 103 -17.25 29.62 -1.74
C GLN A 103 -16.75 30.63 -2.76
N LEU A 104 -17.10 31.86 -2.50
CA LEU A 104 -16.36 32.93 -3.10
C LEU A 104 -15.08 33.04 -2.31
N ASP A 105 -13.97 32.98 -3.01
CA ASP A 105 -12.71 33.38 -2.43
C ASP A 105 -12.93 34.74 -1.74
N MET A 106 -12.34 34.88 -0.57
CA MET A 106 -12.47 36.12 0.20
C MET A 106 -12.08 37.37 -0.59
N ASP A 107 -11.30 37.18 -1.63
CA ASP A 107 -10.86 38.26 -2.51
C ASP A 107 -11.77 38.47 -3.72
N GLY A 108 -12.87 37.76 -3.80
CA GLY A 108 -13.71 37.77 -4.99
C GLY A 108 -13.03 37.21 -6.21
N ALA A 109 -11.97 36.44 -6.00
CA ALA A 109 -11.25 35.81 -7.11
C ALA A 109 -12.12 34.80 -7.79
N GLU A 110 -12.10 34.84 -9.10
CA GLU A 110 -12.78 33.86 -9.91
C GLU A 110 -12.24 32.48 -9.63
N ALA A 111 -13.07 31.47 -9.92
CA ALA A 111 -12.68 30.08 -9.86
C ALA A 111 -11.34 29.86 -10.58
N GLU A 112 -10.53 28.99 -10.01
CA GLU A 112 -9.34 28.55 -10.71
C GLU A 112 -9.70 28.05 -12.10
N GLU A 113 -8.90 28.45 -13.06
CA GLU A 113 -9.07 27.96 -14.42
C GLU A 113 -8.92 26.43 -14.45
N PRO A 114 -9.72 25.76 -15.28
CA PRO A 114 -9.59 24.30 -15.41
C PRO A 114 -8.18 23.94 -15.83
N LYS A 115 -7.63 22.93 -15.17
CA LYS A 115 -6.32 22.41 -15.55
C LYS A 115 -6.48 21.53 -16.78
N ILE A 116 -5.66 21.79 -17.76
CA ILE A 116 -5.70 21.06 -19.04
C ILE A 116 -4.38 20.33 -19.22
N LEU A 117 -4.49 19.04 -19.48
CA LEU A 117 -3.35 18.21 -19.83
C LEU A 117 -3.45 17.82 -21.29
N GLN A 118 -2.46 18.23 -22.08
CA GLN A 118 -2.38 17.78 -23.46
C GLN A 118 -1.64 16.46 -23.52
N LEU A 119 -2.28 15.46 -24.09
CA LEU A 119 -1.64 14.18 -24.33
C LEU A 119 -0.73 14.29 -25.56
N ALA A 120 0.26 13.40 -25.64
CA ALA A 120 1.24 13.43 -26.71
C ALA A 120 0.55 13.42 -28.06
N LYS A 121 1.02 14.30 -28.95
CA LYS A 121 0.50 14.33 -30.32
C LYS A 121 0.86 13.04 -31.03
N LYS A 122 -0.12 12.44 -31.68
CA LYS A 122 0.18 11.40 -32.61
C LYS A 122 0.91 12.02 -33.81
N ALA A 123 2.08 11.50 -34.07
CA ALA A 123 2.85 11.92 -35.24
C ALA A 123 2.07 11.64 -36.52
#